data_e01a364861a684cb2e58e178204b2f22
#
_entry.id   e01a364861a684cb2e58e178204b2f22
#
_cell.length_a   1.000
_cell.length_b   1.000
_cell.length_c   1.000
_cell.angle_alpha   90.00
_cell.angle_beta   90.00
_cell.angle_gamma   90.00
#
_symmetry.space_group_name_H-M   'P 1'
#
loop_
_entity.id
_entity.type
_entity.pdbx_description
1 polymer ?
#
loop_
_entity_poly.entity_id
_entity_poly.type
_entity_poly.pdbx_seq_one_letter_code
_entity_poly.pdbx_strand_id
1 'polypeptide(L)'
;MHSNLVLRILSALVLVPVVLGPIWFGRSVYEDYGIPLYPMLLALLGTGLAWEWGAMFKKTGSVNQLVMGMTAVLTAFMTEGNPAFCVWFIIFMTAVSFWISKNIRFSLGLPYICLPILSLGYIYYVNESISREIVLWLIFVVWATDVGGFVFGKTIGGPKLAPKISAKKTWAGLIGAIVSAMAVAYVFALYLKAYDMLPANHFMAKLVISAGVLAVVSQVGDFFESAIKRKLNLKDSSNLIPGHGGLFDRVDGLMFASVATALVLALNNIGWF
;
A
#
# COMPACT_ATOMS: atom_id res chain seq x y z
N MET A 1 -8.06 -28.78 -5.96
CA MET A 1 -6.93 -28.03 -5.35
C MET A 1 -5.96 -27.45 -6.39
N HIS A 2 -5.64 -28.17 -7.48
CA HIS A 2 -4.67 -27.73 -8.51
C HIS A 2 -5.10 -26.48 -9.29
N SER A 3 -6.37 -26.30 -9.63
CA SER A 3 -6.88 -25.15 -10.38
C SER A 3 -6.65 -23.79 -9.66
N ASN A 4 -6.79 -23.75 -8.34
CA ASN A 4 -6.58 -22.54 -7.57
C ASN A 4 -5.09 -22.12 -7.47
N LEU A 5 -4.15 -23.07 -7.48
CA LEU A 5 -2.72 -22.77 -7.48
C LEU A 5 -2.26 -22.21 -8.83
N VAL A 6 -2.72 -22.80 -9.93
CA VAL A 6 -2.43 -22.31 -11.28
C VAL A 6 -2.94 -20.88 -11.48
N LEU A 7 -4.17 -20.60 -11.08
CA LEU A 7 -4.74 -19.24 -11.14
C LEU A 7 -3.93 -18.23 -10.32
N ARG A 8 -3.44 -18.62 -9.15
CA ARG A 8 -2.58 -17.77 -8.31
C ARG A 8 -1.23 -17.47 -8.98
N ILE A 9 -0.60 -18.48 -9.56
CA ILE A 9 0.66 -18.29 -10.26
C ILE A 9 0.46 -17.38 -11.48
N LEU A 10 -0.57 -17.62 -12.29
CA LEU A 10 -0.86 -16.80 -13.48
C LEU A 10 -1.18 -15.36 -13.12
N SER A 11 -2.01 -15.12 -12.09
CA SER A 11 -2.30 -13.75 -11.65
C SER A 11 -1.07 -13.04 -11.09
N ALA A 12 -0.20 -13.73 -10.35
CA ALA A 12 1.07 -13.15 -9.87
C ALA A 12 2.02 -12.81 -11.02
N LEU A 13 2.14 -13.68 -12.04
CA LEU A 13 2.96 -13.45 -13.24
C LEU A 13 2.52 -12.22 -14.04
N VAL A 14 1.24 -11.85 -13.97
CA VAL A 14 0.71 -10.62 -14.60
C VAL A 14 0.86 -9.42 -13.67
N LEU A 15 0.45 -9.57 -12.40
CA LEU A 15 0.41 -8.45 -11.46
C LEU A 15 1.79 -7.92 -11.10
N VAL A 16 2.79 -8.80 -10.95
CA VAL A 16 4.15 -8.36 -10.58
C VAL A 16 4.75 -7.43 -11.65
N PRO A 17 4.77 -7.77 -12.95
CA PRO A 17 5.23 -6.83 -13.97
C PRO A 17 4.37 -5.56 -14.10
N VAL A 18 3.04 -5.67 -13.94
CA VAL A 18 2.14 -4.50 -13.97
C VAL A 18 2.43 -3.52 -12.85
N VAL A 19 2.83 -4.00 -11.67
CA VAL A 19 3.20 -3.13 -10.54
C VAL A 19 4.64 -2.64 -10.67
N LEU A 20 5.61 -3.53 -10.88
CA LEU A 20 7.02 -3.16 -10.88
C LEU A 20 7.46 -2.41 -12.14
N GLY A 21 6.84 -2.68 -13.29
CA GLY A 21 7.18 -2.02 -14.56
C GLY A 21 7.03 -0.49 -14.51
N PRO A 22 5.87 0.06 -14.14
CA PRO A 22 5.68 1.51 -14.00
C PRO A 22 6.58 2.15 -12.94
N ILE A 23 6.94 1.44 -11.87
CA ILE A 23 7.87 1.93 -10.86
C ILE A 23 9.28 2.02 -11.44
N TRP A 24 9.71 0.98 -12.18
CA TRP A 24 11.07 0.90 -12.72
C TRP A 24 11.28 1.80 -13.95
N PHE A 25 10.35 1.74 -14.91
CA PHE A 25 10.47 2.44 -16.20
C PHE A 25 9.68 3.76 -16.28
N GLY A 26 8.87 4.08 -15.26
CA GLY A 26 7.92 5.19 -15.33
C GLY A 26 8.57 6.53 -15.63
N ARG A 27 9.76 6.81 -15.06
CA ARG A 27 10.50 8.05 -15.30
C ARG A 27 11.06 8.12 -16.72
N SER A 28 11.78 7.08 -17.17
CA SER A 28 12.35 7.06 -18.52
C SER A 28 11.28 7.12 -19.63
N VAL A 29 10.17 6.40 -19.43
CA VAL A 29 9.04 6.46 -20.38
C VAL A 29 8.37 7.84 -20.38
N TYR A 30 8.31 8.53 -19.24
CA TYR A 30 7.80 9.89 -19.19
C TYR A 30 8.73 10.88 -19.89
N GLU A 31 10.04 10.77 -19.68
CA GLU A 31 11.05 11.63 -20.33
C GLU A 31 11.09 11.42 -21.85
N ASP A 32 11.00 10.16 -22.32
CA ASP A 32 11.10 9.82 -23.74
C ASP A 32 9.79 10.06 -24.50
N TYR A 33 8.64 9.79 -23.89
CA TYR A 33 7.33 9.72 -24.58
C TYR A 33 6.22 10.56 -23.94
N GLY A 34 6.47 11.21 -22.79
CA GLY A 34 5.46 11.98 -22.06
C GLY A 34 4.36 11.12 -21.42
N ILE A 35 4.55 9.80 -21.26
CA ILE A 35 3.55 8.89 -20.72
C ILE A 35 3.75 8.70 -19.20
N PRO A 36 2.82 9.15 -18.34
CA PRO A 36 2.94 9.10 -16.90
C PRO A 36 2.56 7.71 -16.33
N LEU A 37 3.37 6.68 -16.61
CA LEU A 37 3.06 5.30 -16.24
C LEU A 37 2.80 5.11 -14.75
N TYR A 38 3.57 5.78 -13.87
CA TYR A 38 3.41 5.60 -12.43
C TYR A 38 2.12 6.25 -11.90
N PRO A 39 1.77 7.50 -12.22
CA PRO A 39 0.43 8.04 -11.93
C PRO A 39 -0.72 7.19 -12.50
N MET A 40 -0.56 6.61 -13.69
CA MET A 40 -1.57 5.72 -14.27
C MET A 40 -1.73 4.43 -13.44
N LEU A 41 -0.63 3.84 -12.94
CA LEU A 41 -0.69 2.71 -12.01
C LEU A 41 -1.44 3.09 -10.73
N LEU A 42 -1.12 4.23 -10.13
CA LEU A 42 -1.79 4.72 -8.93
C LEU A 42 -3.29 5.02 -9.17
N ALA A 43 -3.63 5.57 -10.32
CA ALA A 43 -5.01 5.81 -10.72
C ALA A 43 -5.80 4.49 -10.88
N LEU A 44 -5.19 3.49 -11.51
CA LEU A 44 -5.77 2.15 -11.65
C LEU A 44 -5.99 1.50 -10.27
N LEU A 45 -4.98 1.55 -9.40
CA LEU A 45 -5.07 1.05 -8.03
C LEU A 45 -6.20 1.75 -7.27
N GLY A 46 -6.21 3.09 -7.26
CA GLY A 46 -7.20 3.89 -6.56
C GLY A 46 -8.62 3.67 -7.04
N THR A 47 -8.82 3.54 -8.37
CA THR A 47 -10.12 3.25 -8.97
C THR A 47 -10.61 1.84 -8.59
N GLY A 48 -9.73 0.84 -8.62
CA GLY A 48 -10.05 -0.51 -8.20
C GLY A 48 -10.47 -0.58 -6.73
N LEU A 49 -9.73 0.10 -5.84
CA LEU A 49 -10.07 0.21 -4.43
C LEU A 49 -11.39 0.96 -4.19
N ALA A 50 -11.65 2.05 -4.92
CA ALA A 50 -12.91 2.78 -4.85
C ALA A 50 -14.10 1.92 -5.29
N TRP A 51 -13.92 1.10 -6.33
CA TRP A 51 -14.94 0.16 -6.78
C TRP A 51 -15.22 -0.91 -5.71
N GLU A 52 -14.20 -1.54 -5.14
CA GLU A 52 -14.36 -2.53 -4.06
C GLU A 52 -15.03 -1.93 -2.82
N TRP A 53 -14.60 -0.73 -2.42
CA TRP A 53 -15.20 -0.03 -1.29
C TRP A 53 -16.70 0.21 -1.51
N GLY A 54 -17.05 0.69 -2.71
CA GLY A 54 -18.46 0.87 -3.09
C GLY A 54 -19.25 -0.45 -3.05
N ALA A 55 -18.66 -1.54 -3.53
CA ALA A 55 -19.29 -2.87 -3.51
C ALA A 55 -19.54 -3.38 -2.07
N MET A 56 -18.61 -3.12 -1.14
CA MET A 56 -18.78 -3.48 0.27
C MET A 56 -19.93 -2.71 0.92
N PHE A 57 -20.20 -1.47 0.51
CA PHE A 57 -21.26 -0.60 1.06
C PHE A 57 -22.55 -0.59 0.23
N LYS A 58 -22.98 -1.67 -0.34
CA LYS A 58 -24.13 -1.99 -1.24
C LYS A 58 -25.26 -0.95 -1.47
N LYS A 59 -25.39 0.09 -0.66
CA LYS A 59 -26.50 1.08 -0.67
C LYS A 59 -26.11 2.50 -1.09
N THR A 60 -24.89 2.73 -1.57
CA THR A 60 -24.35 4.09 -1.71
C THR A 60 -24.52 4.73 -3.09
N GLY A 61 -25.08 4.02 -4.07
CA GLY A 61 -25.38 4.55 -5.42
C GLY A 61 -24.14 4.74 -6.31
N SER A 62 -24.35 4.70 -7.62
CA SER A 62 -23.29 4.83 -8.64
C SER A 62 -22.57 6.16 -8.61
N VAL A 63 -23.26 7.26 -8.29
CA VAL A 63 -22.66 8.61 -8.21
C VAL A 63 -21.56 8.68 -7.16
N ASN A 64 -21.78 8.11 -5.99
CA ASN A 64 -20.77 8.09 -4.92
C ASN A 64 -19.53 7.28 -5.30
N GLN A 65 -19.71 6.16 -5.99
CA GLN A 65 -18.58 5.36 -6.51
C GLN A 65 -17.78 6.15 -7.56
N LEU A 66 -18.46 6.87 -8.45
CA LEU A 66 -17.83 7.75 -9.43
C LEU A 66 -17.03 8.86 -8.74
N VAL A 67 -17.61 9.54 -7.75
CA VAL A 67 -16.90 10.58 -6.97
C VAL A 67 -15.63 10.01 -6.33
N MET A 68 -15.69 8.84 -5.72
CA MET A 68 -14.51 8.20 -5.13
C MET A 68 -13.46 7.84 -6.18
N GLY A 69 -13.86 7.20 -7.27
CA GLY A 69 -12.95 6.81 -8.35
C GLY A 69 -12.28 8.02 -9.00
N MET A 70 -13.06 9.06 -9.35
CA MET A 70 -12.52 10.30 -9.90
C MET A 70 -11.57 11.01 -8.94
N THR A 71 -11.91 11.05 -7.64
CA THR A 71 -11.02 11.65 -6.64
C THR A 71 -9.70 10.89 -6.55
N ALA A 72 -9.73 9.55 -6.59
CA ALA A 72 -8.53 8.74 -6.58
C ALA A 72 -7.65 8.97 -7.83
N VAL A 73 -8.28 9.04 -9.02
CA VAL A 73 -7.58 9.37 -10.27
C VAL A 73 -6.94 10.75 -10.18
N LEU A 74 -7.70 11.78 -9.81
CA LEU A 74 -7.17 13.14 -9.68
C LEU A 74 -6.03 13.20 -8.66
N THR A 75 -6.18 12.54 -7.50
CA THR A 75 -5.11 12.46 -6.50
C THR A 75 -3.84 11.85 -7.08
N ALA A 76 -3.95 10.76 -7.87
CA ALA A 76 -2.81 10.11 -8.49
C ALA A 76 -2.02 11.02 -9.44
N PHE A 77 -2.72 11.84 -10.23
CA PHE A 77 -2.08 12.79 -11.16
C PHE A 77 -1.62 14.09 -10.50
N MET A 78 -2.10 14.40 -9.29
CA MET A 78 -1.69 15.60 -8.54
C MET A 78 -0.50 15.33 -7.61
N THR A 79 0.05 14.13 -7.58
CA THR A 79 1.11 13.72 -6.63
C THR A 79 2.44 14.44 -6.84
N GLU A 80 2.73 14.96 -8.05
CA GLU A 80 3.92 15.81 -8.32
C GLU A 80 3.78 17.22 -7.73
N GLY A 81 2.56 17.63 -7.43
CA GLY A 81 2.26 18.98 -6.94
C GLY A 81 2.45 19.13 -5.43
N ASN A 82 1.86 20.19 -4.89
CA ASN A 82 1.92 20.47 -3.46
C ASN A 82 1.07 19.44 -2.67
N PRO A 83 1.67 18.59 -1.80
CA PRO A 83 0.96 17.57 -1.05
C PRO A 83 -0.09 18.15 -0.10
N ALA A 84 0.12 19.36 0.45
CA ALA A 84 -0.87 20.01 1.30
C ALA A 84 -2.16 20.34 0.54
N PHE A 85 -2.04 20.80 -0.72
CA PHE A 85 -3.19 21.02 -1.57
C PHE A 85 -3.99 19.72 -1.81
N CYS A 86 -3.27 18.62 -2.09
CA CYS A 86 -3.92 17.31 -2.27
C CYS A 86 -4.65 16.84 -1.00
N VAL A 87 -4.08 17.07 0.18
CA VAL A 87 -4.74 16.74 1.45
C VAL A 87 -6.03 17.55 1.62
N TRP A 88 -6.01 18.87 1.38
CA TRP A 88 -7.20 19.69 1.42
C TRP A 88 -8.26 19.27 0.38
N PHE A 89 -7.82 18.89 -0.82
CA PHE A 89 -8.70 18.34 -1.85
C PHE A 89 -9.38 17.05 -1.39
N ILE A 90 -8.63 16.11 -0.78
CA ILE A 90 -9.19 14.87 -0.22
C ILE A 90 -10.21 15.17 0.90
N ILE A 91 -9.92 16.11 1.79
CA ILE A 91 -10.84 16.52 2.86
C ILE A 91 -12.13 17.09 2.25
N PHE A 92 -12.01 17.99 1.29
CA PHE A 92 -13.15 18.59 0.59
C PHE A 92 -14.01 17.53 -0.09
N MET A 93 -13.40 16.61 -0.86
CA MET A 93 -14.11 15.55 -1.55
C MET A 93 -14.73 14.53 -0.58
N THR A 94 -14.14 14.34 0.60
CA THR A 94 -14.75 13.54 1.67
C THR A 94 -16.04 14.18 2.18
N ALA A 95 -16.04 15.50 2.37
CA ALA A 95 -17.22 16.25 2.75
C ALA A 95 -18.33 16.19 1.66
N VAL A 96 -17.95 16.33 0.39
CA VAL A 96 -18.86 16.17 -0.77
C VAL A 96 -19.46 14.76 -0.78
N SER A 97 -18.64 13.72 -0.65
CA SER A 97 -19.09 12.33 -0.58
C SER A 97 -20.05 12.11 0.59
N PHE A 98 -19.78 12.70 1.76
CA PHE A 98 -20.70 12.65 2.89
C PHE A 98 -22.01 13.37 2.63
N TRP A 99 -21.97 14.53 1.99
CA TRP A 99 -23.16 15.30 1.64
C TRP A 99 -24.08 14.51 0.69
N ILE A 100 -23.51 13.78 -0.28
CA ILE A 100 -24.26 12.96 -1.24
C ILE A 100 -24.74 11.65 -0.60
N SER A 101 -23.85 10.90 0.07
CA SER A 101 -24.14 9.56 0.59
C SER A 101 -24.95 9.55 1.88
N LYS A 102 -24.87 10.61 2.65
CA LYS A 102 -25.34 10.72 4.05
C LYS A 102 -24.80 9.59 4.96
N ASN A 103 -23.66 9.00 4.57
CA ASN A 103 -23.04 7.86 5.23
C ASN A 103 -21.55 8.15 5.52
N ILE A 104 -21.25 8.57 6.73
CA ILE A 104 -19.87 8.90 7.14
C ILE A 104 -18.90 7.71 6.99
N ARG A 105 -19.37 6.47 7.28
CA ARG A 105 -18.51 5.29 7.17
C ARG A 105 -18.11 5.02 5.73
N PHE A 106 -19.01 5.27 4.79
CA PHE A 106 -18.70 5.18 3.36
C PHE A 106 -17.73 6.28 2.95
N SER A 107 -18.01 7.53 3.33
CA SER A 107 -17.22 8.70 2.92
C SER A 107 -15.78 8.67 3.47
N LEU A 108 -15.56 8.06 4.65
CA LEU A 108 -14.22 7.83 5.19
C LEU A 108 -13.37 6.85 4.35
N GLY A 109 -13.98 6.14 3.40
CA GLY A 109 -13.25 5.40 2.38
C GLY A 109 -12.40 6.30 1.47
N LEU A 110 -12.80 7.56 1.27
CA LEU A 110 -12.03 8.52 0.47
C LEU A 110 -10.63 8.78 1.03
N PRO A 111 -10.46 9.29 2.26
CA PRO A 111 -9.13 9.45 2.83
C PRO A 111 -8.40 8.10 3.01
N TYR A 112 -9.12 7.02 3.31
CA TYR A 112 -8.53 5.70 3.44
C TYR A 112 -7.88 5.20 2.13
N ILE A 113 -8.44 5.53 0.97
CA ILE A 113 -7.91 5.17 -0.35
C ILE A 113 -6.92 6.23 -0.85
N CYS A 114 -7.30 7.52 -0.78
CA CYS A 114 -6.55 8.58 -1.45
C CYS A 114 -5.26 8.98 -0.70
N LEU A 115 -5.20 8.88 0.64
CA LEU A 115 -3.95 9.17 1.38
C LEU A 115 -2.82 8.20 1.05
N PRO A 116 -3.03 6.87 0.96
CA PRO A 116 -2.00 5.95 0.45
C PRO A 116 -1.58 6.23 -1.00
N ILE A 117 -2.52 6.57 -1.90
CA ILE A 117 -2.22 6.95 -3.28
C ILE A 117 -1.34 8.19 -3.31
N LEU A 118 -1.72 9.24 -2.59
CA LEU A 118 -0.92 10.47 -2.43
C LEU A 118 0.47 10.14 -1.85
N SER A 119 0.52 9.28 -0.83
CA SER A 119 1.77 8.91 -0.17
C SER A 119 2.74 8.18 -1.09
N LEU A 120 2.24 7.19 -1.86
CA LEU A 120 3.04 6.47 -2.85
C LEU A 120 3.56 7.42 -3.94
N GLY A 121 2.71 8.33 -4.43
CA GLY A 121 3.15 9.35 -5.38
C GLY A 121 4.18 10.30 -4.78
N TYR A 122 3.94 10.82 -3.57
CA TYR A 122 4.89 11.68 -2.87
C TYR A 122 6.26 10.99 -2.68
N ILE A 123 6.29 9.73 -2.23
CA ILE A 123 7.53 8.96 -2.09
C ILE A 123 8.25 8.85 -3.44
N TYR A 124 7.54 8.66 -4.54
CA TYR A 124 8.13 8.51 -5.88
C TYR A 124 8.71 9.80 -6.44
N TYR A 125 8.17 10.97 -6.07
CA TYR A 125 8.59 12.26 -6.63
C TYR A 125 9.45 13.11 -5.68
N VAL A 126 9.55 12.76 -4.39
CA VAL A 126 10.22 13.60 -3.37
C VAL A 126 11.72 13.77 -3.61
N ASN A 127 12.38 12.79 -4.22
CA ASN A 127 13.81 12.82 -4.50
C ASN A 127 14.15 12.04 -5.77
N GLU A 128 14.62 12.71 -6.81
CA GLU A 128 14.86 12.08 -8.12
C GLU A 128 15.91 10.97 -8.11
N SER A 129 16.88 11.05 -7.21
CA SER A 129 18.02 10.13 -7.20
C SER A 129 17.70 8.74 -6.61
N ILE A 130 16.76 8.65 -5.64
CA ILE A 130 16.54 7.42 -4.86
C ILE A 130 15.07 7.06 -4.63
N SER A 131 14.14 7.90 -5.06
CA SER A 131 12.70 7.72 -4.77
C SER A 131 12.13 6.43 -5.32
N ARG A 132 12.54 6.03 -6.52
CA ARG A 132 12.16 4.75 -7.13
C ARG A 132 12.57 3.58 -6.24
N GLU A 133 13.80 3.61 -5.75
CA GLU A 133 14.37 2.59 -4.88
C GLU A 133 13.65 2.53 -3.53
N ILE A 134 13.21 3.67 -3.01
CA ILE A 134 12.42 3.70 -1.75
C ILE A 134 11.04 3.07 -1.95
N VAL A 135 10.37 3.33 -3.07
CA VAL A 135 9.08 2.66 -3.38
C VAL A 135 9.28 1.14 -3.51
N LEU A 136 10.32 0.70 -4.22
CA LEU A 136 10.63 -0.73 -4.35
C LEU A 136 10.97 -1.36 -2.99
N TRP A 137 11.80 -0.69 -2.18
CA TRP A 137 12.12 -1.13 -0.84
C TRP A 137 10.86 -1.28 0.03
N LEU A 138 9.96 -0.30 0.01
CA LEU A 138 8.70 -0.34 0.75
C LEU A 138 7.85 -1.57 0.35
N ILE A 139 7.70 -1.82 -0.94
CA ILE A 139 6.95 -2.98 -1.45
C ILE A 139 7.59 -4.29 -1.01
N PHE A 140 8.91 -4.43 -1.13
CA PHE A 140 9.60 -5.65 -0.72
C PHE A 140 9.54 -5.87 0.79
N VAL A 141 9.61 -4.80 1.60
CA VAL A 141 9.43 -4.87 3.06
C VAL A 141 8.03 -5.37 3.42
N VAL A 142 6.99 -4.83 2.78
CA VAL A 142 5.60 -5.28 3.03
C VAL A 142 5.40 -6.73 2.59
N TRP A 143 5.88 -7.12 1.42
CA TRP A 143 5.81 -8.51 0.97
C TRP A 143 6.57 -9.48 1.90
N ALA A 144 7.76 -9.08 2.36
CA ALA A 144 8.52 -9.87 3.34
C ALA A 144 7.79 -10.00 4.68
N THR A 145 7.10 -8.93 5.12
CA THR A 145 6.24 -8.93 6.30
C THR A 145 5.14 -9.99 6.19
N ASP A 146 4.44 -10.04 5.06
CA ASP A 146 3.33 -10.97 4.86
C ASP A 146 3.83 -12.42 4.76
N VAL A 147 4.89 -12.67 3.99
CA VAL A 147 5.49 -14.00 3.86
C VAL A 147 6.05 -14.48 5.19
N GLY A 148 6.83 -13.65 5.88
CA GLY A 148 7.41 -13.96 7.18
C GLY A 148 6.32 -14.22 8.22
N GLY A 149 5.31 -13.35 8.28
CA GLY A 149 4.17 -13.50 9.17
C GLY A 149 3.42 -14.82 8.97
N PHE A 150 3.20 -15.20 7.71
CA PHE A 150 2.58 -16.48 7.35
C PHE A 150 3.46 -17.68 7.71
N VAL A 151 4.73 -17.68 7.31
CA VAL A 151 5.65 -18.81 7.51
C VAL A 151 5.87 -19.06 9.01
N PHE A 152 6.32 -18.07 9.76
CA PHE A 152 6.61 -18.22 11.19
C PHE A 152 5.32 -18.41 12.01
N GLY A 153 4.24 -17.76 11.64
CA GLY A 153 2.94 -17.96 12.28
C GLY A 153 2.39 -19.37 12.11
N LYS A 154 2.65 -20.01 10.95
CA LYS A 154 2.22 -21.38 10.67
C LYS A 154 3.15 -22.44 11.28
N THR A 155 4.47 -22.21 11.24
CA THR A 155 5.47 -23.20 11.70
C THR A 155 5.64 -23.22 13.21
N ILE A 156 5.70 -22.05 13.84
CA ILE A 156 5.88 -21.91 15.30
C ILE A 156 4.52 -21.88 16.00
N GLY A 157 3.52 -21.18 15.43
CA GLY A 157 2.18 -21.07 16.02
C GLY A 157 2.15 -20.21 17.29
N GLY A 158 1.50 -20.72 18.35
CA GLY A 158 1.43 -20.08 19.65
C GLY A 158 0.25 -19.10 19.85
N PRO A 159 0.33 -18.18 20.83
CA PRO A 159 -0.76 -17.30 21.21
C PRO A 159 -1.22 -16.42 20.04
N LYS A 160 -2.55 -16.21 19.95
CA LYS A 160 -3.15 -15.38 18.92
C LYS A 160 -2.98 -13.91 19.24
N LEU A 161 -2.68 -13.10 18.19
CA LEU A 161 -2.47 -11.67 18.34
C LEU A 161 -3.79 -10.91 18.55
N ALA A 162 -4.82 -11.19 17.73
CA ALA A 162 -6.14 -10.56 17.82
C ALA A 162 -7.25 -11.55 17.41
N PRO A 163 -7.67 -12.49 18.28
CA PRO A 163 -8.59 -13.57 17.93
C PRO A 163 -9.93 -13.12 17.38
N LYS A 164 -10.45 -11.97 17.85
CA LYS A 164 -11.75 -11.42 17.45
C LYS A 164 -11.74 -10.80 16.03
N ILE A 165 -10.59 -10.35 15.52
CA ILE A 165 -10.44 -9.68 14.24
C ILE A 165 -9.86 -10.66 13.22
N SER A 166 -8.75 -11.31 13.56
CA SER A 166 -8.04 -12.28 12.71
C SER A 166 -7.61 -13.50 13.53
N ALA A 167 -8.36 -14.60 13.40
CA ALA A 167 -8.13 -15.82 14.16
C ALA A 167 -6.83 -16.57 13.79
N LYS A 168 -6.19 -16.20 12.67
CA LYS A 168 -4.98 -16.90 12.18
C LYS A 168 -3.68 -16.24 12.62
N LYS A 169 -3.65 -14.93 12.91
CA LYS A 169 -2.43 -14.19 13.26
C LYS A 169 -1.94 -14.52 14.68
N THR A 170 -0.63 -14.75 14.81
CA THR A 170 0.05 -15.13 16.06
C THR A 170 1.18 -14.16 16.40
N TRP A 171 1.60 -14.14 17.67
CA TRP A 171 2.77 -13.37 18.11
C TRP A 171 4.05 -13.84 17.43
N ALA A 172 4.22 -15.17 17.27
CA ALA A 172 5.36 -15.72 16.52
C ALA A 172 5.37 -15.24 15.06
N GLY A 173 4.17 -15.14 14.43
CA GLY A 173 4.03 -14.56 13.10
C GLY A 173 4.45 -13.08 13.05
N LEU A 174 4.09 -12.27 14.04
CA LEU A 174 4.50 -10.85 14.09
C LEU A 174 6.04 -10.73 14.22
N ILE A 175 6.66 -11.50 15.10
CA ILE A 175 8.12 -11.50 15.25
C ILE A 175 8.79 -11.95 13.95
N GLY A 176 8.28 -13.02 13.33
CA GLY A 176 8.77 -13.49 12.03
C GLY A 176 8.60 -12.47 10.90
N ALA A 177 7.50 -11.71 10.89
CA ALA A 177 7.27 -10.61 9.97
C ALA A 177 8.33 -9.50 10.12
N ILE A 178 8.61 -9.08 11.36
CA ILE A 178 9.63 -8.06 11.68
C ILE A 178 11.01 -8.52 11.22
N VAL A 179 11.40 -9.75 11.60
CA VAL A 179 12.73 -10.31 11.24
C VAL A 179 12.88 -10.44 9.72
N SER A 180 11.86 -10.92 9.02
CA SER A 180 11.88 -11.06 7.56
C SER A 180 11.95 -9.69 6.85
N ALA A 181 11.20 -8.70 7.31
CA ALA A 181 11.23 -7.34 6.80
C ALA A 181 12.62 -6.70 6.97
N MET A 182 13.21 -6.83 8.16
CA MET A 182 14.57 -6.33 8.44
C MET A 182 15.63 -7.05 7.60
N ALA A 183 15.52 -8.37 7.41
CA ALA A 183 16.44 -9.13 6.57
C ALA A 183 16.39 -8.69 5.10
N VAL A 184 15.19 -8.51 4.54
CA VAL A 184 15.02 -8.01 3.17
C VAL A 184 15.52 -6.57 3.05
N ALA A 185 15.23 -5.70 4.01
CA ALA A 185 15.74 -4.34 4.03
C ALA A 185 17.27 -4.29 4.11
N TYR A 186 17.90 -5.19 4.85
CA TYR A 186 19.36 -5.30 4.91
C TYR A 186 19.96 -5.70 3.56
N VAL A 187 19.39 -6.73 2.90
CA VAL A 187 19.83 -7.14 1.54
C VAL A 187 19.64 -5.99 0.55
N PHE A 188 18.53 -5.26 0.63
CA PHE A 188 18.27 -4.11 -0.21
C PHE A 188 19.27 -2.96 0.04
N ALA A 189 19.63 -2.73 1.31
CA ALA A 189 20.65 -1.75 1.67
C ALA A 189 22.06 -2.12 1.13
N LEU A 190 22.40 -3.42 1.11
CA LEU A 190 23.63 -3.89 0.46
C LEU A 190 23.62 -3.63 -1.06
N TYR A 191 22.47 -3.85 -1.71
CA TYR A 191 22.28 -3.50 -3.12
C TYR A 191 22.53 -2.01 -3.35
N LEU A 192 21.86 -1.11 -2.58
CA LEU A 192 22.06 0.34 -2.71
C LEU A 192 23.52 0.75 -2.47
N LYS A 193 24.19 0.12 -1.51
CA LYS A 193 25.61 0.37 -1.24
C LYS A 193 26.51 -0.05 -2.41
N ALA A 194 26.23 -1.19 -3.03
CA ALA A 194 27.01 -1.68 -4.17
C ALA A 194 26.94 -0.78 -5.42
N TYR A 195 25.89 0.04 -5.51
CA TYR A 195 25.68 1.01 -6.61
C TYR A 195 25.93 2.46 -6.19
N ASP A 196 26.60 2.70 -5.05
CA ASP A 196 26.90 4.03 -4.50
C ASP A 196 25.66 4.94 -4.33
N MET A 197 24.49 4.33 -4.10
CA MET A 197 23.22 5.04 -3.92
C MET A 197 22.93 5.38 -2.45
N LEU A 198 23.77 4.97 -1.49
CA LEU A 198 23.59 5.26 -0.07
C LEU A 198 24.30 6.57 0.31
N PRO A 199 23.56 7.57 0.83
CA PRO A 199 24.13 8.88 1.17
C PRO A 199 25.15 8.86 2.31
N ALA A 200 25.08 7.90 3.24
CA ALA A 200 25.96 7.78 4.39
C ALA A 200 25.92 6.38 5.03
N ASN A 201 26.98 5.99 5.76
CA ASN A 201 27.08 4.66 6.39
C ASN A 201 25.97 4.36 7.43
N HIS A 202 25.42 5.36 8.11
CA HIS A 202 24.32 5.18 9.06
C HIS A 202 22.94 4.98 8.40
N PHE A 203 22.83 5.23 7.10
CA PHE A 203 21.59 5.09 6.36
C PHE A 203 21.12 3.62 6.25
N MET A 204 22.07 2.69 6.13
CA MET A 204 21.77 1.25 6.16
C MET A 204 21.02 0.84 7.44
N ALA A 205 21.50 1.26 8.60
CA ALA A 205 20.86 0.97 9.88
C ALA A 205 19.45 1.58 9.95
N LYS A 206 19.27 2.81 9.44
CA LYS A 206 17.96 3.47 9.36
C LYS A 206 16.98 2.68 8.50
N LEU A 207 17.37 2.21 7.31
CA LEU A 207 16.53 1.40 6.44
C LEU A 207 16.10 0.09 7.11
N VAL A 208 17.01 -0.58 7.80
CA VAL A 208 16.72 -1.85 8.48
C VAL A 208 15.78 -1.63 9.67
N ILE A 209 16.05 -0.63 10.50
CA ILE A 209 15.22 -0.35 11.69
C ILE A 209 13.81 0.10 11.25
N SER A 210 13.72 0.99 10.27
CA SER A 210 12.43 1.46 9.76
C SER A 210 11.61 0.33 9.15
N ALA A 211 12.24 -0.66 8.48
CA ALA A 211 11.54 -1.84 7.98
C ALA A 211 10.90 -2.65 9.12
N GLY A 212 11.56 -2.80 10.25
CA GLY A 212 10.97 -3.44 11.43
C GLY A 212 9.75 -2.69 11.96
N VAL A 213 9.80 -1.36 12.01
CA VAL A 213 8.66 -0.51 12.40
C VAL A 213 7.53 -0.63 11.36
N LEU A 214 7.85 -0.56 10.08
CA LEU A 214 6.87 -0.67 9.00
C LEU A 214 6.21 -2.06 8.96
N ALA A 215 6.90 -3.13 9.35
CA ALA A 215 6.29 -4.44 9.50
C ALA A 215 5.15 -4.42 10.54
N VAL A 216 5.33 -3.71 11.65
CA VAL A 216 4.25 -3.53 12.65
C VAL A 216 3.13 -2.68 12.08
N VAL A 217 3.45 -1.56 11.44
CA VAL A 217 2.47 -0.65 10.82
C VAL A 217 1.66 -1.36 9.73
N SER A 218 2.30 -2.18 8.90
CA SER A 218 1.64 -3.01 7.88
C SER A 218 0.65 -3.99 8.52
N GLN A 219 1.04 -4.65 9.63
CA GLN A 219 0.12 -5.54 10.35
C GLN A 219 -1.06 -4.80 10.97
N VAL A 220 -0.88 -3.54 11.42
CA VAL A 220 -1.99 -2.70 11.88
C VAL A 220 -2.94 -2.39 10.73
N GLY A 221 -2.43 -2.13 9.52
CA GLY A 221 -3.23 -1.92 8.29
C GLY A 221 -4.13 -3.11 7.98
N ASP A 222 -3.56 -4.33 7.95
CA ASP A 222 -4.33 -5.56 7.74
C ASP A 222 -5.39 -5.79 8.86
N PHE A 223 -5.06 -5.51 10.13
CA PHE A 223 -6.07 -5.56 11.19
C PHE A 223 -7.18 -4.53 11.00
N PHE A 224 -6.85 -3.33 10.57
CA PHE A 224 -7.83 -2.28 10.33
C PHE A 224 -8.80 -2.67 9.21
N GLU A 225 -8.28 -3.15 8.08
CA GLU A 225 -9.07 -3.64 6.95
C GLU A 225 -9.94 -4.85 7.38
N SER A 226 -9.35 -5.82 8.05
CA SER A 226 -10.08 -6.96 8.60
C SER A 226 -11.20 -6.54 9.54
N ALA A 227 -11.01 -5.54 10.40
CA ALA A 227 -12.04 -5.03 11.31
C ALA A 227 -13.20 -4.38 10.54
N ILE A 228 -12.92 -3.64 9.46
CA ILE A 228 -13.94 -3.07 8.58
C ILE A 228 -14.77 -4.18 7.96
N LYS A 229 -14.15 -5.20 7.37
CA LYS A 229 -14.85 -6.35 6.76
C LYS A 229 -15.77 -7.04 7.77
N ARG A 230 -15.29 -7.30 8.99
CA ARG A 230 -16.13 -7.91 10.05
C ARG A 230 -17.33 -7.06 10.42
N LYS A 231 -17.16 -5.71 10.53
CA LYS A 231 -18.29 -4.80 10.79
C LYS A 231 -19.32 -4.77 9.67
N LEU A 232 -18.92 -5.08 8.44
CA LEU A 232 -19.81 -5.19 7.27
C LEU A 232 -20.33 -6.63 7.04
N ASN A 233 -20.00 -7.57 7.93
CA ASN A 233 -20.31 -9.01 7.80
C ASN A 233 -19.70 -9.63 6.53
N LEU A 234 -18.54 -9.16 6.12
CA LEU A 234 -17.79 -9.66 4.99
C LEU A 234 -16.53 -10.41 5.48
N LYS A 235 -16.02 -11.30 4.64
CA LYS A 235 -14.74 -12.00 4.86
C LYS A 235 -13.67 -11.47 3.92
N ASP A 236 -13.98 -11.36 2.65
CA ASP A 236 -13.09 -10.89 1.60
C ASP A 236 -13.69 -9.60 1.02
N SER A 237 -12.87 -8.66 0.55
CA SER A 237 -13.36 -7.38 -0.01
C SER A 237 -14.10 -7.60 -1.32
N SER A 238 -13.59 -8.48 -2.17
CA SER A 238 -14.20 -8.89 -3.44
C SER A 238 -13.56 -10.19 -3.98
N ASN A 239 -13.88 -10.53 -5.24
CA ASN A 239 -13.22 -11.58 -6.02
C ASN A 239 -12.55 -10.99 -7.28
N LEU A 240 -12.05 -9.75 -7.21
CA LEU A 240 -11.50 -9.03 -8.35
C LEU A 240 -10.26 -9.73 -8.93
N ILE A 241 -9.40 -10.26 -8.06
CA ILE A 241 -8.16 -10.95 -8.47
C ILE A 241 -8.40 -12.46 -8.43
N PRO A 242 -8.44 -13.14 -9.60
CA PRO A 242 -8.68 -14.58 -9.66
C PRO A 242 -7.70 -15.38 -8.78
N GLY A 243 -8.25 -16.18 -7.87
CA GLY A 243 -7.47 -16.99 -6.92
C GLY A 243 -6.85 -16.23 -5.73
N HIS A 244 -6.90 -14.89 -5.71
CA HIS A 244 -6.32 -14.06 -4.65
C HIS A 244 -7.34 -13.25 -3.81
N GLY A 245 -8.60 -13.14 -4.24
CA GLY A 245 -9.61 -12.34 -3.55
C GLY A 245 -9.66 -10.89 -4.03
N GLY A 246 -9.88 -9.95 -3.14
CA GLY A 246 -9.96 -8.54 -3.48
C GLY A 246 -8.62 -7.83 -3.57
N LEU A 247 -8.65 -6.64 -4.16
CA LEU A 247 -7.51 -5.75 -4.27
C LEU A 247 -7.13 -5.17 -2.89
N PHE A 248 -8.14 -4.79 -2.06
CA PHE A 248 -7.90 -4.38 -0.67
C PHE A 248 -7.14 -5.45 0.11
N ASP A 249 -7.54 -6.72 -0.03
CA ASP A 249 -6.90 -7.87 0.64
C ASP A 249 -5.41 -8.05 0.24
N ARG A 250 -4.91 -7.31 -0.75
CA ARG A 250 -3.53 -7.38 -1.26
C ARG A 250 -2.68 -6.16 -0.94
N VAL A 251 -3.30 -5.04 -0.62
CA VAL A 251 -2.60 -3.77 -0.39
C VAL A 251 -2.87 -3.16 0.99
N ASP A 252 -3.65 -3.83 1.84
CA ASP A 252 -4.04 -3.38 3.18
C ASP A 252 -2.84 -2.96 4.05
N GLY A 253 -1.80 -3.77 4.11
CA GLY A 253 -0.55 -3.46 4.78
C GLY A 253 0.23 -2.32 4.10
N LEU A 254 0.28 -2.32 2.75
CA LEU A 254 0.96 -1.29 1.98
C LEU A 254 0.31 0.09 2.17
N MET A 255 -1.02 0.16 2.31
CA MET A 255 -1.75 1.40 2.52
C MET A 255 -1.27 2.13 3.78
N PHE A 256 -1.13 1.44 4.90
CA PHE A 256 -0.63 2.04 6.13
C PHE A 256 0.88 2.32 6.09
N ALA A 257 1.64 1.39 5.55
CA ALA A 257 3.09 1.52 5.43
C ALA A 257 3.50 2.69 4.53
N SER A 258 2.77 2.94 3.42
CA SER A 258 3.04 4.07 2.53
C SER A 258 2.78 5.43 3.21
N VAL A 259 1.67 5.55 3.95
CA VAL A 259 1.37 6.79 4.70
C VAL A 259 2.42 7.03 5.78
N ALA A 260 2.82 6.01 6.53
CA ALA A 260 3.86 6.13 7.55
C ALA A 260 5.21 6.54 6.93
N THR A 261 5.59 5.93 5.81
CA THR A 261 6.84 6.29 5.10
C THR A 261 6.80 7.72 4.59
N ALA A 262 5.71 8.14 3.95
CA ALA A 262 5.55 9.50 3.44
C ALA A 262 5.59 10.54 4.58
N LEU A 263 4.95 10.27 5.72
CA LEU A 263 5.00 11.14 6.90
C LEU A 263 6.43 11.28 7.44
N VAL A 264 7.17 10.18 7.55
CA VAL A 264 8.57 10.21 7.97
C VAL A 264 9.41 11.06 7.00
N LEU A 265 9.24 10.87 5.70
CA LEU A 265 9.95 11.66 4.69
C LEU A 265 9.57 13.15 4.73
N ALA A 266 8.29 13.47 4.89
CA ALA A 266 7.81 14.85 4.97
C ALA A 266 8.28 15.59 6.23
N LEU A 267 8.31 14.89 7.38
CA LEU A 267 8.81 15.44 8.63
C LEU A 267 10.34 15.57 8.63
N ASN A 268 11.03 14.73 7.87
CA ASN A 268 12.49 14.72 7.72
C ASN A 268 13.00 15.53 6.51
N ASN A 269 12.25 16.48 5.97
CA ASN A 269 12.82 17.55 5.14
C ASN A 269 13.99 18.28 5.86
N ILE A 270 14.33 17.81 7.04
CA ILE A 270 15.41 18.12 7.96
C ILE A 270 16.43 16.95 7.95
N GLY A 271 16.88 16.45 6.77
CA GLY A 271 18.15 15.70 6.69
C GLY A 271 18.11 14.17 6.89
N TRP A 272 17.17 13.47 6.29
CA TRP A 272 17.22 11.99 6.15
C TRP A 272 17.91 11.54 4.85
N PHE A 273 18.02 12.41 3.86
CA PHE A 273 18.71 12.21 2.59
C PHE A 273 19.77 13.27 2.36
#